data_ff5a366c7e36ccbc43b2854f7c18bdf1
#
_entry.id   ff5a366c7e36ccbc43b2854f7c18bdf1
#
_cell.length_a   1.000
_cell.length_b   1.000
_cell.length_c   1.000
_cell.angle_alpha   90.00
_cell.angle_beta   90.00
_cell.angle_gamma   90.00
#
_symmetry.space_group_name_H-M   'P 1'
#
loop_
_entity.id
_entity.type
_entity.pdbx_description
1 polymer ?
#
loop_
_entity_poly.entity_id
_entity_poly.type
_entity_poly.pdbx_seq_one_letter_code
_entity_poly.pdbx_strand_id
1 'polypeptide(L)' 'MKILRQINKSREGNDCWIDETYTMCEWLGVYYILYHWKVTGWDNREEVRVVNEPTRNKEVIDKQWKCLIKEKL' A
#
# COMPACT_ATOMS: atom_id res chain seq x y z
N MET A 1 2.10 14.85 -5.33
CA MET A 1 1.36 13.77 -4.64
C MET A 1 1.49 13.95 -3.14
N LYS A 2 0.40 13.86 -2.43
CA LYS A 2 0.39 14.01 -0.98
C LYS A 2 0.12 12.67 -0.31
N ILE A 3 1.02 12.24 0.56
CA ILE A 3 0.84 11.02 1.34
C ILE A 3 0.03 11.35 2.58
N LEU A 4 -1.10 10.67 2.77
CA LEU A 4 -2.01 10.89 3.89
C LEU A 4 -1.79 9.89 5.02
N ARG A 5 -1.61 8.62 4.67
CA ARG A 5 -1.35 7.53 5.61
C ARG A 5 -0.45 6.50 4.99
N GLN A 6 0.33 5.82 5.80
CA GLN A 6 1.22 4.78 5.32
C GLN A 6 1.44 3.73 6.40
N ILE A 7 1.37 2.47 6.01
CA ILE A 7 1.68 1.34 6.90
C ILE A 7 2.67 0.44 6.20
N ASN A 8 3.73 0.09 6.90
CA ASN A 8 4.75 -0.83 6.41
C ASN A 8 4.72 -2.09 7.26
N LYS A 9 4.81 -3.24 6.59
CA LYS A 9 4.92 -4.53 7.24
C LYS A 9 6.10 -5.27 6.62
N SER A 10 7.08 -5.62 7.43
CA SER A 10 8.25 -6.36 7.00
C SER A 10 8.27 -7.74 7.62
N ARG A 11 8.72 -8.72 6.86
CA ARG A 11 8.85 -10.09 7.36
C ARG A 11 10.06 -10.77 6.73
N GLU A 12 10.58 -11.77 7.42
CA GLU A 12 11.68 -12.58 6.94
C GLU A 12 11.13 -13.85 6.27
N GLY A 13 11.58 -14.10 5.04
CA GLY A 13 11.27 -15.32 4.32
C GLY A 13 12.49 -16.25 4.28
N ASN A 14 12.44 -17.29 3.44
CA ASN A 14 13.57 -18.18 3.23
C ASN A 14 14.65 -17.48 2.40
N ASP A 15 15.75 -17.09 3.07
CA ASP A 15 16.87 -16.40 2.44
C ASP A 15 16.50 -15.07 1.77
N CYS A 16 15.44 -14.43 2.25
CA CYS A 16 14.99 -13.16 1.72
C CYS A 16 14.31 -12.31 2.78
N TRP A 17 14.16 -11.03 2.46
CA TRP A 17 13.46 -10.06 3.28
C TRP A 17 12.32 -9.48 2.46
N ILE A 18 11.12 -9.48 3.00
CA ILE A 18 9.92 -9.02 2.29
C ILE A 18 9.37 -7.78 2.97
N ASP A 19 9.28 -6.68 2.22
CA ASP A 19 8.68 -5.43 2.67
C ASP A 19 7.38 -5.18 1.91
N GLU A 20 6.31 -4.93 2.66
CA GLU A 20 5.01 -4.57 2.09
C GLU A 20 4.61 -3.22 2.67
N THR A 21 4.28 -2.26 1.82
CA THR A 21 3.87 -0.92 2.23
C THR A 21 2.56 -0.55 1.57
N TYR A 22 1.58 -0.16 2.39
CA TYR A 22 0.31 0.39 1.92
C TYR A 22 0.35 1.89 2.15
N THR A 23 0.09 2.66 1.10
CA THR A 23 0.12 4.12 1.15
C THR A 23 -1.19 4.69 0.65
N MET A 24 -1.87 5.47 1.49
CA MET A 24 -3.02 6.26 1.06
C MET A 24 -2.52 7.63 0.65
N CYS A 25 -2.78 8.01 -0.58
CA CYS A 25 -2.30 9.28 -1.12
C CYS A 25 -3.37 10.01 -1.92
N GLU A 26 -3.15 11.30 -2.10
CA GLU A 26 -4.00 12.18 -2.90
C GLU A 26 -3.17 12.80 -4.02
N TRP A 27 -3.72 12.80 -5.22
CA TRP A 27 -3.12 13.47 -6.37
C TRP A 27 -4.22 14.06 -7.24
N LEU A 28 -4.13 15.39 -7.47
CA LEU A 28 -5.10 16.12 -8.31
C LEU A 28 -6.57 15.90 -7.85
N GLY A 29 -6.79 15.86 -6.55
CA GLY A 29 -8.12 15.68 -5.98
C GLY A 29 -8.66 14.25 -6.02
N VAL A 30 -7.83 13.29 -6.40
CA VAL A 30 -8.20 11.87 -6.45
C VAL A 30 -7.40 11.11 -5.41
N TYR A 31 -8.06 10.20 -4.71
CA TYR A 31 -7.46 9.39 -3.65
C TYR A 31 -7.14 7.99 -4.16
N TYR A 32 -5.93 7.53 -3.84
CA TYR A 32 -5.40 6.23 -4.24
C TYR A 32 -4.86 5.49 -3.03
N ILE A 33 -4.92 4.16 -3.08
CA ILE A 33 -4.18 3.31 -2.15
C ILE A 33 -3.17 2.53 -2.98
N LEU A 34 -1.89 2.76 -2.70
CA LEU A 34 -0.79 2.09 -3.39
C LEU A 34 -0.29 0.94 -2.53
N TYR A 35 -0.03 -0.17 -3.17
CA TYR A 35 0.63 -1.32 -2.55
C TYR A 35 2.01 -1.46 -3.16
N HIS A 36 3.04 -1.34 -2.34
CA HIS A 36 4.42 -1.52 -2.73
C HIS A 36 4.95 -2.79 -2.08
N TRP A 37 5.42 -3.70 -2.90
CA TRP A 37 5.94 -4.98 -2.49
C TRP A 37 7.39 -5.08 -2.96
N LYS A 38 8.29 -5.40 -2.03
CA LYS A 38 9.72 -5.49 -2.32
C LYS A 38 10.31 -6.71 -1.64
N VAL A 39 11.01 -7.54 -2.43
CA VAL A 39 11.76 -8.69 -1.94
C VAL A 39 13.24 -8.40 -2.15
N THR A 40 14.02 -8.56 -1.08
CA THR A 40 15.47 -8.36 -1.09
C THR A 40 16.15 -9.64 -0.62
N GLY A 41 17.23 -10.03 -1.28
CA GLY A 41 18.00 -11.20 -0.94
C GLY A 41 18.36 -12.03 -2.15
N TRP A 42 17.93 -13.28 -2.15
CA TRP A 42 18.22 -14.22 -3.24
C TRP A 42 17.75 -13.72 -4.59
N ASP A 43 16.53 -13.19 -4.64
CA ASP A 43 15.92 -12.68 -5.86
C ASP A 43 15.33 -11.30 -5.52
N ASN A 44 15.88 -10.25 -6.12
CA ASN A 44 15.43 -8.88 -5.87
C ASN A 44 14.30 -8.52 -6.80
N ARG A 45 13.10 -8.36 -6.24
CA ARG A 45 11.89 -7.99 -6.99
C ARG A 45 11.20 -6.82 -6.32
N GLU A 46 10.54 -6.01 -7.11
CA GLU A 46 9.80 -4.86 -6.63
C GLU A 46 8.60 -4.61 -7.53
N GLU A 47 7.46 -4.34 -6.92
CA GLU A 47 6.22 -4.04 -7.65
C GLU A 47 5.43 -3.00 -6.91
N VAL A 48 4.84 -2.05 -7.65
CA VAL A 48 3.94 -1.03 -7.12
C VAL A 48 2.66 -1.08 -7.93
N ARG A 49 1.51 -1.10 -7.27
CA ARG A 49 0.22 -1.06 -7.96
C ARG A 49 -0.84 -0.37 -7.13
N VAL A 50 -1.87 0.13 -7.81
CA VAL A 50 -3.05 0.70 -7.15
C VAL A 50 -3.98 -0.45 -6.79
N VAL A 51 -4.36 -0.54 -5.51
CA VAL A 51 -5.17 -1.65 -5.00
C VAL A 51 -6.60 -1.26 -4.64
N ASN A 52 -6.97 0.01 -4.85
CA ASN A 52 -8.35 0.46 -4.66
C ASN A 52 -8.92 0.96 -5.97
N GLU A 53 -10.23 1.18 -6.00
CA GLU A 53 -10.86 1.96 -7.05
C GLU A 53 -10.68 3.44 -6.70
N PRO A 54 -9.93 4.23 -7.50
CA PRO A 54 -9.66 5.61 -7.16
C PRO A 54 -10.96 6.41 -7.00
N THR A 55 -11.00 7.30 -6.02
CA THR A 55 -12.19 8.07 -5.69
C THR A 55 -11.83 9.51 -5.37
N ARG A 56 -12.77 10.42 -5.58
CA ARG A 56 -12.64 11.82 -5.17
C ARG A 56 -13.29 12.08 -3.81
N ASN A 57 -13.91 11.07 -3.23
CA ASN A 57 -14.63 11.19 -1.96
C ASN A 57 -13.76 10.68 -0.80
N LYS A 58 -13.45 11.58 0.13
CA LYS A 58 -12.61 11.24 1.28
C LYS A 58 -13.24 10.19 2.19
N GLU A 59 -14.54 10.21 2.36
CA GLU A 59 -15.23 9.21 3.19
C GLU A 59 -15.10 7.81 2.58
N VAL A 60 -15.16 7.72 1.26
CA VAL A 60 -15.01 6.45 0.56
C VAL A 60 -13.61 5.91 0.73
N ILE A 61 -12.58 6.75 0.55
CA ILE A 61 -11.19 6.29 0.70
C ILE A 61 -10.89 5.89 2.14
N ASP A 62 -11.44 6.59 3.12
CA ASP A 62 -11.24 6.24 4.52
C ASP A 62 -11.84 4.86 4.84
N LYS A 63 -13.02 4.55 4.28
CA LYS A 63 -13.64 3.24 4.43
C LYS A 63 -12.83 2.15 3.74
N GLN A 64 -12.36 2.40 2.53
CA GLN A 64 -11.51 1.46 1.78
C GLN A 64 -10.22 1.18 2.54
N TRP A 65 -9.61 2.21 3.11
CA TRP A 65 -8.40 2.06 3.90
C TRP A 65 -8.64 1.19 5.14
N LYS A 66 -9.70 1.46 5.90
CA LYS A 66 -10.04 0.68 7.08
C LYS A 66 -10.31 -0.79 6.76
N CYS A 67 -11.04 -1.05 5.68
CA CYS A 67 -11.30 -2.44 5.25
C CYS A 67 -10.02 -3.15 4.87
N LEU A 68 -9.14 -2.48 4.12
CA LEU A 68 -7.87 -3.05 3.69
C LEU A 68 -6.98 -3.40 4.87
N ILE A 69 -6.83 -2.48 5.82
CA ILE A 69 -6.01 -2.69 7.01
C ILE A 69 -6.54 -3.83 7.86
N LYS A 70 -7.85 -3.91 8.02
CA LYS A 70 -8.49 -4.97 8.79
C LYS A 70 -8.26 -6.36 8.17
N GLU A 71 -8.28 -6.46 6.83
CA GLU A 71 -8.09 -7.73 6.13
C GLU A 71 -6.62 -8.16 6.06
N LYS A 72 -5.71 -7.20 5.89
CA LYS A 72 -4.29 -7.50 5.59
C LYS A 72 -3.39 -7.44 6.81
N LEU A 73 -3.83 -6.80 7.86
CA LEU A 73 -3.08 -6.64 9.09
C LEU A 73 -3.86 -7.15 10.30
#